data_21fd74c1acdc010382bf34a99fe7fdd6
#
_entry.id   21fd74c1acdc010382bf34a99fe7fdd6
#
_cell.length_a   1.000
_cell.length_b   1.000
_cell.length_c   1.000
_cell.angle_alpha   90.00
_cell.angle_beta   90.00
_cell.angle_gamma   90.00
#
_symmetry.space_group_name_H-M   'P 1'
#
loop_
_entity.id
_entity.type
_entity.pdbx_description
1 polymer ?
#
loop_
_entity_poly.entity_id
_entity_poly.type
_entity_poly.pdbx_seq_one_letter_code
_entity_poly.pdbx_strand_id
1 'polypeptide(L)'
;MVLFGLLNLHLQYQKYGRQMILQERIEILNKLSAYMAGNEPEWAEAKERAARENPWFVPEFIEKAVNSITNSFLDPKLLTNWAAQYHVPDQQSQPKKVGLVMAGNIPLVGFHDFLSVFISGHIAVIKPSSKDEILIKHIVSELIKMDARVSSMVFFAPQLAGLDAYIATGSNNSSRYFDYYFGKFPNIIRRNRTSVAIIDGTETAAELDLLADDMQTYFGLGCRNVTQLFVPTNYDFIPLLTALKKYEYYLDFHKYKHNYDYHLALLIMGNKYYMNNDSLVFAENESPFSPVSQVHYQFYSAPEGLSHLTQNTDIQCIVGHGYIPFGTAQAPSLTDYADGTDTMAFLQTL
;
A
#
# COMPACT_ATOMS: atom_id res chain seq x y z
N MET A 1 13.29 -29.15 9.70
CA MET A 1 13.01 -27.83 10.29
C MET A 1 11.60 -27.32 10.00
N VAL A 2 11.02 -27.57 8.83
CA VAL A 2 9.63 -27.16 8.47
C VAL A 2 8.57 -27.91 9.29
N LEU A 3 8.75 -29.20 9.57
CA LEU A 3 7.81 -30.00 10.40
C LEU A 3 7.71 -29.52 11.86
N PHE A 4 8.78 -28.99 12.45
CA PHE A 4 8.78 -28.47 13.82
C PHE A 4 7.95 -27.17 13.96
N GLY A 5 7.90 -26.33 12.95
CA GLY A 5 7.08 -25.12 12.92
C GLY A 5 5.57 -25.43 12.83
N LEU A 6 5.19 -26.45 12.08
CA LEU A 6 3.78 -26.86 11.91
C LEU A 6 3.23 -27.58 13.16
N LEU A 7 4.07 -28.34 13.87
CA LEU A 7 3.69 -28.99 15.14
C LEU A 7 3.44 -27.97 16.26
N ASN A 8 4.26 -26.92 16.33
CA ASN A 8 4.06 -25.81 17.28
C ASN A 8 2.76 -25.04 17.00
N LEU A 9 2.40 -24.85 15.74
CA LEU A 9 1.14 -24.22 15.32
C LEU A 9 -0.09 -24.99 15.84
N HIS A 10 -0.07 -26.33 15.78
CA HIS A 10 -1.18 -27.16 16.23
C HIS A 10 -1.33 -27.18 17.76
N LEU A 11 -0.23 -27.14 18.50
CA LEU A 11 -0.21 -27.11 19.97
C LEU A 11 -0.66 -25.75 20.53
N GLN A 12 -0.38 -24.64 19.86
CA GLN A 12 -0.86 -23.31 20.27
C GLN A 12 -2.36 -23.14 20.08
N TYR A 13 -2.94 -23.74 19.02
CA TYR A 13 -4.40 -23.69 18.77
C TYR A 13 -5.20 -24.34 19.90
N GLN A 14 -4.70 -25.41 20.52
CA GLN A 14 -5.35 -26.08 21.66
C GLN A 14 -5.23 -25.31 22.99
N LYS A 15 -4.35 -24.32 23.09
CA LYS A 15 -4.02 -23.66 24.37
C LYS A 15 -5.04 -22.62 24.82
N TYR A 16 -5.83 -22.03 23.92
CA TYR A 16 -6.69 -20.88 24.23
C TYR A 16 -8.21 -21.12 24.14
N GLY A 17 -8.66 -22.35 23.96
CA GLY A 17 -10.03 -22.86 24.26
C GLY A 17 -11.23 -22.25 23.52
N ARG A 18 -11.17 -21.02 23.02
CA ARG A 18 -12.28 -20.36 22.28
C ARG A 18 -11.73 -19.40 21.22
N GLN A 19 -12.22 -19.55 19.99
CA GLN A 19 -11.95 -18.60 18.93
C GLN A 19 -12.56 -17.21 19.22
N MET A 20 -11.92 -16.15 18.74
CA MET A 20 -12.50 -14.81 18.77
C MET A 20 -13.71 -14.74 17.83
N ILE A 21 -14.85 -14.25 18.33
CA ILE A 21 -15.99 -13.90 17.47
C ILE A 21 -15.73 -12.59 16.73
N LEU A 22 -16.51 -12.34 15.66
CA LEU A 22 -16.34 -11.14 14.84
C LEU A 22 -16.38 -9.85 15.66
N GLN A 23 -17.32 -9.74 16.58
CA GLN A 23 -17.42 -8.55 17.43
C GLN A 23 -16.14 -8.32 18.25
N GLU A 24 -15.55 -9.36 18.81
CA GLU A 24 -14.29 -9.27 19.59
C GLU A 24 -13.11 -8.86 18.68
N ARG A 25 -13.09 -9.33 17.41
CA ARG A 25 -12.08 -8.90 16.42
C ARG A 25 -12.20 -7.41 16.09
N ILE A 26 -13.43 -6.90 15.94
CA ILE A 26 -13.68 -5.46 15.72
C ILE A 26 -13.28 -4.63 16.94
N GLU A 27 -13.63 -5.08 18.14
CA GLU A 27 -13.31 -4.37 19.39
C GLU A 27 -11.80 -4.25 19.62
N ILE A 28 -11.04 -5.32 19.36
CA ILE A 28 -9.57 -5.26 19.51
C ILE A 28 -8.93 -4.37 18.44
N LEU A 29 -9.45 -4.34 17.21
CA LEU A 29 -9.01 -3.43 16.16
C LEU A 29 -9.31 -1.97 16.51
N ASN A 30 -10.44 -1.68 17.18
CA ASN A 30 -10.73 -0.35 17.68
C ASN A 30 -9.73 0.08 18.79
N LYS A 31 -9.37 -0.84 19.70
CA LYS A 31 -8.31 -0.58 20.70
C LYS A 31 -6.95 -0.35 20.03
N LEU A 32 -6.65 -1.11 18.99
CA LEU A 32 -5.44 -0.90 18.18
C LEU A 32 -5.45 0.48 17.52
N SER A 33 -6.57 0.93 16.98
CA SER A 33 -6.71 2.27 16.40
C SER A 33 -6.35 3.36 17.41
N ALA A 34 -6.90 3.27 18.62
CA ALA A 34 -6.60 4.22 19.70
C ALA A 34 -5.10 4.17 20.10
N TYR A 35 -4.51 2.98 20.16
CA TYR A 35 -3.09 2.80 20.45
C TYR A 35 -2.20 3.42 19.35
N MET A 36 -2.50 3.14 18.08
CA MET A 36 -1.72 3.66 16.94
C MET A 36 -1.82 5.20 16.80
N ALA A 37 -2.98 5.77 17.13
CA ALA A 37 -3.18 7.22 17.15
C ALA A 37 -2.59 7.90 18.41
N GLY A 38 -2.19 7.12 19.42
CA GLY A 38 -1.62 7.59 20.67
C GLY A 38 -0.11 7.87 20.58
N ASN A 39 0.45 8.27 21.74
CA ASN A 39 1.86 8.59 21.89
C ASN A 39 2.55 7.64 22.89
N GLU A 40 2.16 6.36 22.88
CA GLU A 40 2.77 5.35 23.74
C GLU A 40 4.27 5.24 23.46
N PRO A 41 5.15 5.23 24.51
CA PRO A 41 6.59 5.25 24.32
C PRO A 41 7.11 4.12 23.44
N GLU A 42 6.57 2.92 23.58
CA GLU A 42 6.95 1.74 22.81
C GLU A 42 6.57 1.89 21.32
N TRP A 43 5.43 2.54 21.03
CA TRP A 43 5.02 2.84 19.67
C TRP A 43 5.89 3.92 19.02
N ALA A 44 6.21 4.98 19.77
CA ALA A 44 7.14 6.02 19.33
C ALA A 44 8.52 5.42 19.00
N GLU A 45 9.06 4.56 19.87
CA GLU A 45 10.33 3.87 19.63
C GLU A 45 10.28 2.97 18.38
N ALA A 46 9.17 2.24 18.16
CA ALA A 46 9.00 1.41 16.98
C ALA A 46 9.00 2.24 15.69
N LYS A 47 8.32 3.39 15.68
CA LYS A 47 8.32 4.34 14.55
C LYS A 47 9.71 4.91 14.27
N GLU A 48 10.41 5.36 15.29
CA GLU A 48 11.78 5.86 15.15
C GLU A 48 12.75 4.80 14.65
N ARG A 49 12.62 3.57 15.15
CA ARG A 49 13.43 2.44 14.70
C ARG A 49 13.16 2.11 13.24
N ALA A 50 11.89 2.10 12.81
CA ALA A 50 11.52 1.87 11.41
C ALA A 50 12.15 2.94 10.48
N ALA A 51 12.12 4.21 10.89
CA ALA A 51 12.74 5.31 10.15
C ALA A 51 14.27 5.16 10.05
N ARG A 52 14.93 4.71 11.11
CA ARG A 52 16.39 4.48 11.09
C ARG A 52 16.80 3.31 10.20
N GLU A 53 16.03 2.21 10.20
CA GLU A 53 16.35 1.01 9.43
C GLU A 53 16.01 1.15 7.93
N ASN A 54 15.00 1.97 7.59
CA ASN A 54 14.66 2.25 6.21
C ASN A 54 14.62 3.75 5.92
N PRO A 55 15.65 4.33 5.29
CA PRO A 55 15.70 5.76 4.97
C PRO A 55 14.60 6.28 4.01
N TRP A 56 13.78 5.41 3.42
CA TRP A 56 12.57 5.80 2.70
C TRP A 56 11.35 6.03 3.64
N PHE A 57 11.47 5.60 4.90
CA PHE A 57 10.41 5.70 5.90
C PHE A 57 10.68 6.92 6.80
N VAL A 58 10.58 8.12 6.21
CA VAL A 58 10.68 9.33 7.03
C VAL A 58 9.54 9.41 8.04
N PRO A 59 9.73 10.04 9.21
CA PRO A 59 8.71 10.10 10.26
C PRO A 59 7.35 10.60 9.75
N GLU A 60 7.34 11.61 8.90
CA GLU A 60 6.14 12.16 8.27
C GLU A 60 5.34 11.09 7.50
N PHE A 61 6.02 10.21 6.77
CA PHE A 61 5.35 9.16 6.00
C PHE A 61 4.83 8.03 6.88
N ILE A 62 5.53 7.71 7.96
CA ILE A 62 5.03 6.74 8.94
C ILE A 62 3.75 7.27 9.59
N GLU A 63 3.75 8.53 10.02
CA GLU A 63 2.56 9.17 10.59
C GLU A 63 1.40 9.25 9.59
N LYS A 64 1.69 9.58 8.33
CA LYS A 64 0.66 9.63 7.28
C LYS A 64 0.04 8.25 7.04
N ALA A 65 0.85 7.18 7.00
CA ALA A 65 0.35 5.81 6.86
C ALA A 65 -0.48 5.38 8.09
N VAL A 66 -0.01 5.68 9.29
CA VAL A 66 -0.73 5.40 10.54
C VAL A 66 -2.08 6.12 10.55
N ASN A 67 -2.11 7.42 10.25
CA ASN A 67 -3.34 8.21 10.21
C ASN A 67 -4.32 7.70 9.14
N SER A 68 -3.83 7.30 7.96
CA SER A 68 -4.67 6.70 6.92
C SER A 68 -5.31 5.39 7.42
N ILE A 69 -4.53 4.51 8.04
CA ILE A 69 -5.02 3.24 8.58
C ILE A 69 -6.04 3.47 9.69
N THR A 70 -5.75 4.31 10.66
CA THR A 70 -6.63 4.54 11.81
C THR A 70 -7.97 5.17 11.40
N ASN A 71 -7.93 6.12 10.45
CA ASN A 71 -9.13 6.84 10.03
C ASN A 71 -9.96 6.08 8.99
N SER A 72 -9.32 5.36 8.05
CA SER A 72 -10.02 4.74 6.92
C SER A 72 -10.29 3.25 7.12
N PHE A 73 -9.48 2.54 7.94
CA PHE A 73 -9.57 1.08 8.05
C PHE A 73 -10.01 0.61 9.44
N LEU A 74 -9.71 1.34 10.51
CA LEU A 74 -9.94 0.88 11.88
C LEU A 74 -11.13 1.54 12.57
N ASP A 75 -11.95 2.30 11.87
CA ASP A 75 -13.22 2.79 12.40
C ASP A 75 -14.19 1.62 12.63
N PRO A 76 -14.75 1.44 13.83
CA PRO A 76 -15.61 0.30 14.14
C PRO A 76 -16.87 0.20 13.28
N LYS A 77 -17.45 1.34 12.86
CA LYS A 77 -18.63 1.36 12.00
C LYS A 77 -18.28 0.91 10.58
N LEU A 78 -17.15 1.39 10.05
CA LEU A 78 -16.65 0.97 8.74
C LEU A 78 -16.34 -0.53 8.74
N LEU A 79 -15.65 -1.05 9.77
CA LEU A 79 -15.35 -2.47 9.92
C LEU A 79 -16.62 -3.32 10.02
N THR A 80 -17.60 -2.89 10.79
CA THR A 80 -18.90 -3.61 10.94
C THR A 80 -19.64 -3.68 9.61
N ASN A 81 -19.73 -2.56 8.89
CA ASN A 81 -20.40 -2.50 7.60
C ASN A 81 -19.66 -3.34 6.56
N TRP A 82 -18.35 -3.28 6.54
CA TRP A 82 -17.51 -4.06 5.64
C TRP A 82 -17.67 -5.56 5.89
N ALA A 83 -17.59 -6.01 7.16
CA ALA A 83 -17.81 -7.41 7.51
C ALA A 83 -19.23 -7.88 7.14
N ALA A 84 -20.27 -7.05 7.35
CA ALA A 84 -21.64 -7.36 6.99
C ALA A 84 -21.83 -7.49 5.48
N GLN A 85 -21.20 -6.63 4.67
CA GLN A 85 -21.24 -6.68 3.20
C GLN A 85 -20.77 -8.03 2.66
N TYR A 86 -19.77 -8.63 3.30
CA TYR A 86 -19.20 -9.93 2.91
C TYR A 86 -19.75 -11.11 3.71
N HIS A 87 -20.80 -10.90 4.52
CA HIS A 87 -21.39 -11.94 5.36
C HIS A 87 -20.36 -12.70 6.21
N VAL A 88 -19.37 -11.97 6.75
CA VAL A 88 -18.34 -12.57 7.59
C VAL A 88 -18.98 -13.28 8.78
N PRO A 89 -18.72 -14.58 9.02
CA PRO A 89 -19.33 -15.30 10.11
C PRO A 89 -18.78 -14.85 11.47
N ASP A 90 -19.59 -14.92 12.50
CA ASP A 90 -19.17 -14.65 13.89
C ASP A 90 -17.95 -15.48 14.26
N GLN A 91 -18.00 -16.76 13.95
CA GLN A 91 -16.88 -17.69 14.11
C GLN A 91 -16.62 -18.43 12.80
N GLN A 92 -15.37 -18.45 12.37
CA GLN A 92 -14.97 -19.22 11.21
C GLN A 92 -14.89 -20.71 11.61
N SER A 93 -15.80 -21.53 11.07
CA SER A 93 -15.89 -22.95 11.42
C SER A 93 -14.66 -23.76 10.97
N GLN A 94 -14.03 -23.34 9.88
CA GLN A 94 -12.85 -23.97 9.30
C GLN A 94 -11.81 -22.90 8.92
N PRO A 95 -11.12 -22.29 9.90
CA PRO A 95 -10.17 -21.24 9.61
C PRO A 95 -9.01 -21.77 8.76
N LYS A 96 -8.77 -21.13 7.62
CA LYS A 96 -7.68 -21.45 6.69
C LYS A 96 -6.43 -20.69 7.06
N LYS A 97 -5.28 -21.28 6.78
CA LYS A 97 -3.98 -20.62 6.91
C LYS A 97 -3.67 -19.87 5.62
N VAL A 98 -3.72 -18.56 5.69
CA VAL A 98 -3.46 -17.66 4.55
C VAL A 98 -2.07 -17.06 4.67
N GLY A 99 -1.21 -17.36 3.71
CA GLY A 99 0.15 -16.82 3.64
C GLY A 99 0.13 -15.41 3.06
N LEU A 100 0.70 -14.45 3.78
CA LEU A 100 0.81 -13.06 3.37
C LEU A 100 2.28 -12.71 3.07
N VAL A 101 2.63 -12.48 1.80
CA VAL A 101 3.91 -11.87 1.42
C VAL A 101 3.69 -10.37 1.28
N MET A 102 4.23 -9.60 2.21
CA MET A 102 4.04 -8.16 2.25
C MET A 102 5.14 -7.43 1.48
N ALA A 103 4.78 -6.41 0.70
CA ALA A 103 5.71 -5.43 0.17
C ALA A 103 6.21 -4.51 1.29
N GLY A 104 7.16 -3.63 1.00
CA GLY A 104 7.73 -2.69 1.97
C GLY A 104 8.31 -1.46 1.27
N ASN A 105 7.65 -1.01 0.21
CA ASN A 105 8.00 0.21 -0.51
C ASN A 105 7.50 1.47 0.21
N ILE A 106 6.38 1.38 0.92
CA ILE A 106 5.83 2.42 1.80
C ILE A 106 5.46 1.81 3.15
N PRO A 107 5.37 2.62 4.24
CA PRO A 107 5.07 2.11 5.57
C PRO A 107 3.72 1.39 5.62
N LEU A 108 3.70 0.20 6.25
CA LEU A 108 2.48 -0.59 6.51
C LEU A 108 1.65 -0.93 5.27
N VAL A 109 2.25 -0.97 4.07
CA VAL A 109 1.53 -1.24 2.82
C VAL A 109 0.77 -2.57 2.82
N GLY A 110 1.25 -3.57 3.56
CA GLY A 110 0.60 -4.88 3.70
C GLY A 110 -0.50 -4.94 4.78
N PHE A 111 -0.80 -3.82 5.46
CA PHE A 111 -1.75 -3.82 6.57
C PHE A 111 -3.17 -4.19 6.15
N HIS A 112 -3.63 -3.74 4.99
CA HIS A 112 -4.98 -4.04 4.50
C HIS A 112 -5.20 -5.54 4.25
N ASP A 113 -4.20 -6.25 3.72
CA ASP A 113 -4.27 -7.71 3.53
C ASP A 113 -4.30 -8.44 4.88
N PHE A 114 -3.47 -8.01 5.83
CA PHE A 114 -3.51 -8.51 7.20
C PHE A 114 -4.89 -8.31 7.83
N LEU A 115 -5.44 -7.10 7.73
CA LEU A 115 -6.76 -6.75 8.25
C LEU A 115 -7.85 -7.64 7.64
N SER A 116 -7.81 -7.86 6.32
CA SER A 116 -8.78 -8.70 5.61
C SER A 116 -8.78 -10.13 6.13
N VAL A 117 -7.59 -10.73 6.31
CA VAL A 117 -7.47 -12.10 6.84
C VAL A 117 -7.87 -12.15 8.32
N PHE A 118 -7.52 -11.15 9.11
CA PHE A 118 -7.85 -11.11 10.53
C PHE A 118 -9.37 -10.95 10.76
N ILE A 119 -10.01 -10.02 10.04
CA ILE A 119 -11.45 -9.77 10.19
C ILE A 119 -12.30 -10.94 9.68
N SER A 120 -11.86 -11.65 8.64
CA SER A 120 -12.55 -12.84 8.13
C SER A 120 -12.48 -14.05 9.07
N GLY A 121 -11.61 -14.01 10.11
CA GLY A 121 -11.43 -15.10 11.06
C GLY A 121 -10.53 -16.22 10.57
N HIS A 122 -9.81 -16.02 9.47
CA HIS A 122 -8.75 -16.89 9.01
C HIS A 122 -7.44 -16.65 9.77
N ILE A 123 -6.45 -17.51 9.56
CA ILE A 123 -5.15 -17.46 10.22
C ILE A 123 -4.15 -16.80 9.27
N ALA A 124 -3.61 -15.65 9.67
CA ALA A 124 -2.58 -14.95 8.93
C ALA A 124 -1.19 -15.52 9.23
N VAL A 125 -0.50 -16.00 8.20
CA VAL A 125 0.92 -16.39 8.28
C VAL A 125 1.73 -15.37 7.47
N ILE A 126 2.36 -14.44 8.17
CA ILE A 126 2.97 -13.25 7.59
C ILE A 126 4.45 -13.47 7.31
N LYS A 127 4.86 -13.22 6.08
CA LYS A 127 6.24 -12.97 5.69
C LYS A 127 6.39 -11.48 5.39
N PRO A 128 6.85 -10.68 6.36
CA PRO A 128 7.01 -9.24 6.14
C PRO A 128 8.16 -8.98 5.18
N SER A 129 8.16 -7.82 4.55
CA SER A 129 9.32 -7.30 3.85
C SER A 129 10.43 -6.95 4.86
N SER A 130 11.68 -7.25 4.53
CA SER A 130 12.82 -6.78 5.34
C SER A 130 12.92 -5.26 5.43
N LYS A 131 12.20 -4.54 4.57
CA LYS A 131 12.14 -3.07 4.58
C LYS A 131 11.05 -2.51 5.50
N ASP A 132 10.06 -3.32 5.91
CA ASP A 132 8.90 -2.92 6.72
C ASP A 132 8.47 -4.05 7.66
N GLU A 133 9.40 -4.60 8.44
CA GLU A 133 9.06 -5.64 9.41
C GLU A 133 8.80 -5.11 10.82
N ILE A 134 9.37 -3.97 11.17
CA ILE A 134 9.32 -3.42 12.53
C ILE A 134 7.89 -3.02 12.89
N LEU A 135 7.27 -2.21 12.03
CA LEU A 135 5.94 -1.66 12.32
C LEU A 135 4.88 -2.76 12.42
N ILE A 136 4.82 -3.68 11.45
CA ILE A 136 3.82 -4.76 11.47
C ILE A 136 4.05 -5.75 12.62
N LYS A 137 5.30 -6.07 12.96
CA LYS A 137 5.63 -6.92 14.10
C LYS A 137 5.23 -6.29 15.42
N HIS A 138 5.46 -4.98 15.57
CA HIS A 138 5.06 -4.24 16.76
C HIS A 138 3.52 -4.24 16.90
N ILE A 139 2.79 -3.91 15.84
CA ILE A 139 1.31 -3.92 15.83
C ILE A 139 0.75 -5.28 16.26
N VAL A 140 1.27 -6.36 15.69
CA VAL A 140 0.82 -7.72 16.06
C VAL A 140 1.18 -8.05 17.50
N SER A 141 2.34 -7.61 17.99
CA SER A 141 2.73 -7.77 19.40
C SER A 141 1.75 -7.07 20.35
N GLU A 142 1.33 -5.86 20.01
CA GLU A 142 0.33 -5.12 20.79
C GLU A 142 -1.05 -5.77 20.75
N LEU A 143 -1.49 -6.26 19.60
CA LEU A 143 -2.72 -7.05 19.52
C LEU A 143 -2.67 -8.28 20.44
N ILE A 144 -1.53 -9.00 20.50
CA ILE A 144 -1.36 -10.16 21.40
C ILE A 144 -1.36 -9.73 22.87
N LYS A 145 -0.82 -8.57 23.23
CA LYS A 145 -0.89 -8.02 24.60
C LYS A 145 -2.33 -7.66 24.98
N MET A 146 -3.11 -7.12 24.03
CA MET A 146 -4.51 -6.77 24.25
C MET A 146 -5.40 -8.01 24.40
N ASP A 147 -5.13 -9.08 23.63
CA ASP A 147 -5.82 -10.37 23.72
C ASP A 147 -4.89 -11.52 23.28
N ALA A 148 -4.53 -12.38 24.22
CA ALA A 148 -3.61 -13.50 23.98
C ALA A 148 -4.10 -14.48 22.90
N ARG A 149 -5.42 -14.53 22.61
CA ARG A 149 -6.01 -15.38 21.55
C ARG A 149 -5.52 -15.00 20.15
N VAL A 150 -5.08 -13.75 19.93
CA VAL A 150 -4.49 -13.29 18.66
C VAL A 150 -3.26 -14.14 18.29
N SER A 151 -2.50 -14.63 19.29
CA SER A 151 -1.34 -15.49 19.04
C SER A 151 -1.67 -16.82 18.33
N SER A 152 -2.95 -17.22 18.31
CA SER A 152 -3.42 -18.38 17.55
C SER A 152 -3.92 -18.03 16.13
N MET A 153 -4.07 -16.74 15.83
CA MET A 153 -4.59 -16.24 14.55
C MET A 153 -3.52 -15.59 13.67
N VAL A 154 -2.39 -15.17 14.25
CA VAL A 154 -1.35 -14.43 13.52
C VAL A 154 0.03 -15.00 13.83
N PHE A 155 0.78 -15.31 12.77
CA PHE A 155 2.12 -15.89 12.87
C PHE A 155 3.07 -15.18 11.90
N PHE A 156 4.34 -15.09 12.28
CA PHE A 156 5.41 -14.67 11.39
C PHE A 156 6.24 -15.87 10.95
N ALA A 157 6.54 -15.95 9.66
CA ALA A 157 7.34 -17.03 9.09
C ALA A 157 8.36 -16.48 8.07
N PRO A 158 9.61 -16.95 8.09
CA PRO A 158 10.61 -16.54 7.11
C PRO A 158 10.32 -17.10 5.71
N GLN A 159 9.57 -18.19 5.65
CA GLN A 159 9.15 -18.86 4.41
C GLN A 159 7.71 -19.34 4.54
N LEU A 160 6.95 -19.23 3.45
CA LEU A 160 5.56 -19.68 3.38
C LEU A 160 5.50 -20.98 2.59
N ALA A 161 5.07 -22.07 3.23
CA ALA A 161 4.88 -23.38 2.60
C ALA A 161 3.78 -24.16 3.33
N GLY A 162 3.01 -24.97 2.57
CA GLY A 162 2.00 -25.85 3.14
C GLY A 162 0.82 -25.11 3.75
N LEU A 163 0.44 -23.97 3.20
CA LEU A 163 -0.70 -23.17 3.61
C LEU A 163 -1.88 -23.38 2.64
N ASP A 164 -3.08 -22.99 3.08
CA ASP A 164 -4.31 -23.24 2.32
C ASP A 164 -4.50 -22.23 1.18
N ALA A 165 -4.02 -20.99 1.35
CA ALA A 165 -4.10 -19.93 0.35
C ALA A 165 -2.95 -18.92 0.50
N TYR A 166 -2.74 -18.07 -0.51
CA TYR A 166 -1.67 -17.09 -0.52
C TYR A 166 -2.13 -15.75 -1.08
N ILE A 167 -1.70 -14.67 -0.43
CA ILE A 167 -1.81 -13.30 -0.93
C ILE A 167 -0.37 -12.76 -0.98
N ALA A 168 0.13 -12.49 -2.17
CA ALA A 168 1.53 -12.11 -2.34
C ALA A 168 1.65 -10.82 -3.16
N THR A 169 2.29 -9.82 -2.58
CA THR A 169 2.56 -8.53 -3.23
C THR A 169 4.06 -8.37 -3.45
N GLY A 170 4.46 -8.06 -4.67
CA GLY A 170 5.87 -7.88 -5.01
C GLY A 170 6.11 -7.23 -6.37
N SER A 171 7.38 -7.06 -6.72
CA SER A 171 7.80 -6.58 -8.04
C SER A 171 7.45 -7.60 -9.14
N ASN A 172 7.47 -7.16 -10.39
CA ASN A 172 7.26 -8.05 -11.55
C ASN A 172 8.24 -9.24 -11.59
N ASN A 173 9.46 -9.08 -11.07
CA ASN A 173 10.40 -10.19 -10.92
C ASN A 173 9.98 -11.15 -9.82
N SER A 174 9.54 -10.63 -8.68
CA SER A 174 9.08 -11.46 -7.55
C SER A 174 7.80 -12.22 -7.89
N SER A 175 6.89 -11.63 -8.65
CA SER A 175 5.61 -12.26 -9.01
C SER A 175 5.79 -13.54 -9.80
N ARG A 176 6.81 -13.65 -10.67
CA ARG A 176 7.14 -14.89 -11.39
C ARG A 176 7.47 -16.05 -10.44
N TYR A 177 8.17 -15.76 -9.35
CA TYR A 177 8.43 -16.76 -8.30
C TYR A 177 7.16 -17.10 -7.54
N PHE A 178 6.29 -16.13 -7.26
CA PHE A 178 5.01 -16.39 -6.61
C PHE A 178 4.09 -17.22 -7.47
N ASP A 179 4.00 -16.94 -8.77
CA ASP A 179 3.26 -17.77 -9.75
C ASP A 179 3.76 -19.23 -9.72
N TYR A 180 5.06 -19.43 -9.68
CA TYR A 180 5.66 -20.78 -9.65
C TYR A 180 5.38 -21.53 -8.34
N TYR A 181 5.52 -20.85 -7.18
CA TYR A 181 5.38 -21.51 -5.88
C TYR A 181 3.94 -21.57 -5.39
N PHE A 182 3.13 -20.55 -5.66
CA PHE A 182 1.79 -20.38 -5.10
C PHE A 182 0.68 -20.62 -6.13
N GLY A 183 0.97 -20.61 -7.42
CA GLY A 183 -0.04 -20.74 -8.48
C GLY A 183 -0.85 -22.06 -8.47
N LYS A 184 -0.42 -23.06 -7.70
CA LYS A 184 -1.14 -24.34 -7.51
C LYS A 184 -2.19 -24.31 -6.39
N PHE A 185 -2.22 -23.23 -5.63
CA PHE A 185 -3.11 -23.03 -4.50
C PHE A 185 -4.05 -21.85 -4.79
N PRO A 186 -5.17 -21.70 -4.08
CA PRO A 186 -5.93 -20.45 -4.10
C PRO A 186 -4.99 -19.28 -3.78
N ASN A 187 -4.97 -18.26 -4.65
CA ASN A 187 -4.02 -17.17 -4.49
C ASN A 187 -4.49 -15.84 -5.08
N ILE A 188 -3.95 -14.75 -4.52
CA ILE A 188 -3.90 -13.42 -5.12
C ILE A 188 -2.43 -13.05 -5.26
N ILE A 189 -1.96 -12.89 -6.50
CA ILE A 189 -0.58 -12.48 -6.79
C ILE A 189 -0.62 -11.09 -7.42
N ARG A 190 -0.17 -10.09 -6.67
CA ARG A 190 -0.13 -8.70 -7.09
C ARG A 190 1.24 -8.35 -7.65
N ARG A 191 1.19 -7.61 -8.77
CA ARG A 191 2.37 -7.12 -9.48
C ARG A 191 2.57 -5.63 -9.22
N ASN A 192 3.63 -5.08 -9.80
CA ASN A 192 3.87 -3.65 -9.73
C ASN A 192 2.77 -2.91 -10.51
N ARG A 193 2.17 -1.90 -9.87
CA ARG A 193 1.23 -0.96 -10.48
C ARG A 193 1.61 0.45 -10.11
N THR A 194 1.06 1.39 -10.87
CA THR A 194 1.20 2.82 -10.61
C THR A 194 -0.11 3.53 -10.92
N SER A 195 -0.19 4.83 -10.62
CA SER A 195 -1.36 5.64 -10.91
C SER A 195 -1.04 6.76 -11.88
N VAL A 196 -2.06 7.26 -12.54
CA VAL A 196 -1.94 8.32 -13.52
C VAL A 196 -2.90 9.44 -13.20
N ALA A 197 -2.63 10.64 -13.70
CA ALA A 197 -3.60 11.73 -13.66
C ALA A 197 -3.99 12.17 -15.07
N ILE A 198 -5.27 12.47 -15.24
CA ILE A 198 -5.81 13.13 -16.43
C ILE A 198 -6.10 14.58 -16.06
N ILE A 199 -5.36 15.48 -16.67
CA ILE A 199 -5.47 16.94 -16.52
C ILE A 199 -6.20 17.47 -17.74
N ASP A 200 -7.24 18.27 -17.54
CA ASP A 200 -8.04 18.84 -18.65
C ASP A 200 -7.71 20.30 -18.95
N GLY A 201 -6.87 20.94 -18.12
CA GLY A 201 -6.44 22.33 -18.28
C GLY A 201 -7.34 23.34 -17.56
N THR A 202 -8.32 22.86 -16.78
CA THR A 202 -9.23 23.71 -16.00
C THR A 202 -8.95 23.63 -14.49
N GLU A 203 -7.94 22.87 -14.09
CA GLU A 203 -7.58 22.67 -12.68
C GLU A 203 -7.23 23.98 -12.00
N THR A 204 -7.82 24.18 -10.84
CA THR A 204 -7.49 25.31 -9.96
C THR A 204 -6.10 25.13 -9.33
N ALA A 205 -5.50 26.21 -8.84
CA ALA A 205 -4.24 26.13 -8.11
C ALA A 205 -4.32 25.20 -6.88
N ALA A 206 -5.48 25.14 -6.21
CA ALA A 206 -5.72 24.24 -5.09
C ALA A 206 -5.74 22.75 -5.52
N GLU A 207 -6.35 22.44 -6.65
CA GLU A 207 -6.35 21.07 -7.19
C GLU A 207 -4.96 20.64 -7.66
N LEU A 208 -4.18 21.53 -8.28
CA LEU A 208 -2.78 21.25 -8.62
C LEU A 208 -1.91 21.05 -7.37
N ASP A 209 -2.18 21.77 -6.29
CA ASP A 209 -1.50 21.56 -5.00
C ASP A 209 -1.81 20.18 -4.42
N LEU A 210 -3.07 19.74 -4.48
CA LEU A 210 -3.49 18.40 -4.08
C LEU A 210 -2.92 17.31 -5.00
N LEU A 211 -2.86 17.55 -6.31
CA LEU A 211 -2.21 16.63 -7.25
C LEU A 211 -0.73 16.46 -6.93
N ALA A 212 -0.05 17.53 -6.51
CA ALA A 212 1.35 17.43 -6.07
C ALA A 212 1.49 16.46 -4.88
N ASP A 213 0.51 16.38 -3.97
CA ASP A 213 0.48 15.39 -2.88
C ASP A 213 0.31 13.96 -3.42
N ASP A 214 -0.58 13.75 -4.38
CA ASP A 214 -0.77 12.45 -5.03
C ASP A 214 0.50 11.97 -5.76
N MET A 215 1.30 12.90 -6.28
CA MET A 215 2.56 12.60 -6.95
C MET A 215 3.69 12.30 -5.98
N GLN A 216 3.85 13.10 -4.92
CA GLN A 216 5.08 13.16 -4.12
C GLN A 216 4.99 12.45 -2.77
N THR A 217 3.80 12.22 -2.21
CA THR A 217 3.66 11.44 -0.97
C THR A 217 4.45 10.13 -1.07
N TYR A 218 5.15 9.75 -0.03
CA TYR A 218 6.04 8.57 -0.01
C TYR A 218 7.15 8.60 -1.09
N PHE A 219 7.63 9.78 -1.49
CA PHE A 219 8.61 9.95 -2.57
C PHE A 219 8.16 9.34 -3.91
N GLY A 220 6.85 9.21 -4.16
CA GLY A 220 6.34 8.57 -5.36
C GLY A 220 6.47 7.04 -5.40
N LEU A 221 6.74 6.38 -4.26
CA LEU A 221 7.04 4.94 -4.20
C LEU A 221 5.80 4.04 -4.07
N GLY A 222 4.61 4.59 -3.79
CA GLY A 222 3.38 3.82 -3.67
C GLY A 222 2.74 3.51 -5.03
N CYS A 223 1.99 2.42 -5.13
CA CYS A 223 1.24 2.10 -6.36
C CYS A 223 0.12 3.11 -6.66
N ARG A 224 -0.32 3.89 -5.68
CA ARG A 224 -1.30 4.97 -5.85
C ARG A 224 -0.66 6.33 -6.12
N ASN A 225 0.68 6.42 -6.20
CA ASN A 225 1.31 7.66 -6.63
C ASN A 225 1.12 7.88 -8.13
N VAL A 226 0.82 9.12 -8.46
CA VAL A 226 0.72 9.56 -9.85
C VAL A 226 2.14 9.70 -10.43
N THR A 227 2.49 8.81 -11.33
CA THR A 227 3.82 8.75 -11.98
C THR A 227 3.75 9.12 -13.46
N GLN A 228 2.54 9.25 -14.02
CA GLN A 228 2.33 9.73 -15.38
C GLN A 228 1.13 10.68 -15.45
N LEU A 229 1.28 11.72 -16.24
CA LEU A 229 0.25 12.71 -16.53
C LEU A 229 -0.19 12.61 -17.98
N PHE A 230 -1.50 12.68 -18.20
CA PHE A 230 -2.09 12.93 -19.50
C PHE A 230 -2.59 14.38 -19.52
N VAL A 231 -2.07 15.18 -20.42
CA VAL A 231 -2.32 16.63 -20.49
C VAL A 231 -2.80 17.05 -21.88
N PRO A 232 -3.64 18.08 -22.02
CA PRO A 232 -4.05 18.59 -23.32
C PRO A 232 -2.85 19.06 -24.15
N THR A 233 -2.97 19.00 -25.47
CA THR A 233 -2.00 19.66 -26.37
C THR A 233 -1.84 21.12 -25.97
N ASN A 234 -0.61 21.59 -25.85
CA ASN A 234 -0.25 22.96 -25.40
C ASN A 234 -0.55 23.26 -23.91
N TYR A 235 -0.61 22.25 -23.04
CA TYR A 235 -0.75 22.45 -21.61
C TYR A 235 0.41 23.29 -21.04
N ASP A 236 0.09 24.29 -20.21
CA ASP A 236 1.08 25.07 -19.47
C ASP A 236 1.46 24.36 -18.17
N PHE A 237 2.66 23.82 -18.09
CA PHE A 237 3.17 23.13 -16.90
C PHE A 237 3.58 24.07 -15.76
N ILE A 238 3.71 25.39 -15.97
CA ILE A 238 4.21 26.32 -14.96
C ILE A 238 3.39 26.29 -13.67
N PRO A 239 2.04 26.28 -13.68
CA PRO A 239 1.24 26.20 -12.45
C PRO A 239 1.52 24.92 -11.66
N LEU A 240 1.61 23.76 -12.31
CA LEU A 240 1.90 22.48 -11.65
C LEU A 240 3.33 22.42 -11.11
N LEU A 241 4.31 22.88 -11.87
CA LEU A 241 5.71 22.98 -11.40
C LEU A 241 5.81 23.91 -10.18
N THR A 242 4.96 24.95 -10.13
CA THR A 242 4.90 25.86 -8.97
C THR A 242 4.29 25.17 -7.75
N ALA A 243 3.19 24.42 -7.91
CA ALA A 243 2.56 23.66 -6.82
C ALA A 243 3.54 22.62 -6.22
N LEU A 244 4.37 22.00 -7.05
CA LEU A 244 5.35 21.01 -6.63
C LEU A 244 6.54 21.58 -5.85
N LYS A 245 6.74 22.90 -5.81
CA LYS A 245 7.84 23.52 -5.02
C LYS A 245 7.75 23.22 -3.53
N LYS A 246 6.57 22.96 -3.00
CA LYS A 246 6.40 22.56 -1.60
C LYS A 246 7.20 21.29 -1.22
N TYR A 247 7.61 20.48 -2.20
CA TYR A 247 8.42 19.27 -2.04
C TYR A 247 9.92 19.48 -2.34
N GLU A 248 10.37 20.71 -2.52
CA GLU A 248 11.80 21.00 -2.81
C GLU A 248 12.73 20.47 -1.70
N TYR A 249 12.27 20.46 -0.45
CA TYR A 249 13.02 19.89 0.68
C TYR A 249 13.33 18.38 0.55
N TYR A 250 12.72 17.66 -0.41
CA TYR A 250 13.07 16.26 -0.67
C TYR A 250 14.52 16.08 -1.12
N LEU A 251 15.16 17.12 -1.64
CA LEU A 251 16.59 17.11 -1.95
C LEU A 251 17.48 16.99 -0.72
N ASP A 252 16.99 17.25 0.47
CA ASP A 252 17.72 17.05 1.72
C ASP A 252 17.85 15.54 2.05
N PHE A 253 17.02 14.68 1.44
CA PHE A 253 17.11 13.24 1.60
C PHE A 253 18.05 12.63 0.55
N HIS A 254 19.23 12.18 0.97
CA HIS A 254 20.29 11.67 0.10
C HIS A 254 19.81 10.66 -0.95
N LYS A 255 18.95 9.71 -0.57
CA LYS A 255 18.44 8.72 -1.51
C LYS A 255 17.58 9.34 -2.61
N TYR A 256 16.70 10.30 -2.26
CA TYR A 256 15.88 11.00 -3.23
C TYR A 256 16.76 11.84 -4.16
N LYS A 257 17.67 12.64 -3.58
CA LYS A 257 18.61 13.48 -4.34
C LYS A 257 19.44 12.66 -5.32
N HIS A 258 20.02 11.53 -4.91
CA HIS A 258 20.79 10.67 -5.81
C HIS A 258 19.95 10.14 -6.99
N ASN A 259 18.65 9.82 -6.78
CA ASN A 259 17.78 9.45 -7.88
C ASN A 259 17.54 10.64 -8.83
N TYR A 260 17.30 11.84 -8.28
CA TYR A 260 17.13 13.05 -9.06
C TYR A 260 18.37 13.35 -9.92
N ASP A 261 19.54 13.41 -9.30
CA ASP A 261 20.82 13.67 -10.00
C ASP A 261 21.07 12.62 -11.11
N TYR A 262 20.82 11.36 -10.81
CA TYR A 262 21.01 10.25 -11.76
C TYR A 262 20.07 10.35 -12.97
N HIS A 263 18.76 10.53 -12.75
CA HIS A 263 17.79 10.58 -13.84
C HIS A 263 17.91 11.85 -14.66
N LEU A 264 18.21 12.98 -14.03
CA LEU A 264 18.53 14.23 -14.74
C LEU A 264 19.75 14.04 -15.64
N ALA A 265 20.83 13.44 -15.13
CA ALA A 265 22.03 13.15 -15.92
C ALA A 265 21.74 12.26 -17.13
N LEU A 266 20.91 11.21 -16.96
CA LEU A 266 20.50 10.33 -18.08
C LEU A 266 19.74 11.08 -19.18
N LEU A 267 18.87 12.03 -18.82
CA LEU A 267 18.14 12.84 -19.80
C LEU A 267 19.07 13.79 -20.55
N ILE A 268 19.99 14.45 -19.84
CA ILE A 268 21.00 15.33 -20.43
C ILE A 268 21.91 14.54 -21.40
N MET A 269 22.46 13.40 -20.95
CA MET A 269 23.33 12.56 -21.79
C MET A 269 22.57 11.97 -22.99
N GLY A 270 21.29 11.64 -22.82
CA GLY A 270 20.41 11.15 -23.88
C GLY A 270 19.90 12.24 -24.82
N ASN A 271 20.27 13.50 -24.60
CA ASN A 271 19.74 14.68 -25.32
C ASN A 271 18.21 14.69 -25.42
N LYS A 272 17.54 14.31 -24.30
CA LYS A 272 16.09 14.27 -24.18
C LYS A 272 15.58 15.61 -23.66
N TYR A 273 14.44 16.06 -24.20
CA TYR A 273 13.74 17.21 -23.62
C TYR A 273 13.18 16.84 -22.22
N TYR A 274 13.35 17.75 -21.29
CA TYR A 274 12.78 17.63 -19.95
C TYR A 274 12.42 19.01 -19.39
N MET A 275 11.51 19.02 -18.42
CA MET A 275 11.24 20.17 -17.56
C MET A 275 11.59 19.78 -16.13
N ASN A 276 11.91 20.71 -15.27
CA ASN A 276 12.10 20.46 -13.83
C ASN A 276 11.73 21.68 -13.00
N ASN A 277 11.54 21.44 -11.70
CA ASN A 277 11.36 22.47 -10.69
C ASN A 277 12.48 22.42 -9.63
N ASP A 278 13.66 21.92 -10.00
CA ASP A 278 14.86 21.70 -9.20
C ASP A 278 14.79 20.48 -8.26
N SER A 279 13.64 19.84 -8.03
CA SER A 279 13.50 18.64 -7.20
C SER A 279 12.82 17.47 -7.90
N LEU A 280 12.11 17.72 -9.00
CA LEU A 280 11.38 16.72 -9.77
C LEU A 280 11.55 16.99 -11.27
N VAL A 281 11.74 15.93 -12.04
CA VAL A 281 11.93 15.99 -13.49
C VAL A 281 10.70 15.49 -14.22
N PHE A 282 10.27 16.20 -15.25
CA PHE A 282 9.22 15.78 -16.17
C PHE A 282 9.80 15.38 -17.51
N ALA A 283 9.44 14.21 -18.01
CA ALA A 283 9.88 13.72 -19.31
C ALA A 283 8.69 13.14 -20.10
N GLU A 284 8.63 13.44 -21.40
CA GLU A 284 7.66 12.83 -22.29
C GLU A 284 7.99 11.34 -22.46
N ASN A 285 7.04 10.46 -22.10
CA ASN A 285 7.24 9.01 -22.15
C ASN A 285 5.90 8.27 -22.13
N GLU A 286 5.79 7.18 -22.88
CA GLU A 286 4.60 6.34 -22.95
C GLU A 286 4.46 5.40 -21.73
N SER A 287 5.55 5.10 -21.04
CA SER A 287 5.51 4.21 -19.87
C SER A 287 4.78 4.88 -18.70
N PRO A 288 3.79 4.22 -18.08
CA PRO A 288 3.16 4.74 -16.87
C PRO A 288 4.11 4.71 -15.65
N PHE A 289 5.16 3.90 -15.69
CA PHE A 289 6.13 3.78 -14.60
C PHE A 289 7.27 4.77 -14.76
N SER A 290 7.26 5.85 -14.00
CA SER A 290 8.42 6.73 -13.87
C SER A 290 9.28 6.33 -12.67
N PRO A 291 10.60 6.56 -12.71
CA PRO A 291 11.46 6.36 -11.56
C PRO A 291 11.23 7.45 -10.49
N VAL A 292 11.75 7.21 -9.28
CA VAL A 292 11.74 8.21 -8.20
C VAL A 292 12.33 9.53 -8.69
N SER A 293 11.75 10.66 -8.29
CA SER A 293 12.12 12.02 -8.69
C SER A 293 11.90 12.35 -10.17
N GLN A 294 11.16 11.51 -10.88
CA GLN A 294 10.74 11.77 -12.26
C GLN A 294 9.24 11.50 -12.42
N VAL A 295 8.58 12.25 -13.29
CA VAL A 295 7.20 12.03 -13.72
C VAL A 295 7.15 12.00 -15.24
N HIS A 296 6.43 11.03 -15.79
CA HIS A 296 6.20 10.97 -17.21
C HIS A 296 4.97 11.81 -17.59
N TYR A 297 4.92 12.27 -18.82
CA TYR A 297 3.71 12.89 -19.36
C TYR A 297 3.50 12.52 -20.82
N GLN A 298 2.24 12.58 -21.25
CA GLN A 298 1.82 12.47 -22.65
C GLN A 298 0.80 13.54 -22.96
N PHE A 299 0.85 14.05 -24.17
CA PHE A 299 -0.20 14.92 -24.70
C PHE A 299 -1.36 14.12 -25.27
N TYR A 300 -2.56 14.59 -25.05
CA TYR A 300 -3.75 14.08 -25.73
C TYR A 300 -4.48 15.20 -26.46
N SER A 301 -5.17 14.84 -27.56
CA SER A 301 -5.95 15.81 -28.37
C SER A 301 -7.44 15.76 -28.02
N ALA A 302 -7.94 14.60 -27.56
CA ALA A 302 -9.32 14.40 -27.18
C ALA A 302 -9.46 13.39 -26.05
N PRO A 303 -10.32 13.63 -25.04
CA PRO A 303 -10.48 12.76 -23.87
C PRO A 303 -10.88 11.31 -24.21
N GLU A 304 -11.61 11.12 -25.32
CA GLU A 304 -12.06 9.79 -25.77
C GLU A 304 -10.89 8.84 -26.06
N GLY A 305 -9.73 9.38 -26.44
CA GLY A 305 -8.50 8.61 -26.65
C GLY A 305 -7.94 7.99 -25.38
N LEU A 306 -8.39 8.44 -24.20
CA LEU A 306 -7.91 7.96 -22.89
C LEU A 306 -8.77 6.85 -22.28
N SER A 307 -9.85 6.42 -22.95
CA SER A 307 -10.77 5.39 -22.44
C SER A 307 -10.07 4.05 -22.14
N HIS A 308 -8.97 3.74 -22.84
CA HIS A 308 -8.17 2.52 -22.62
C HIS A 308 -7.48 2.49 -21.25
N LEU A 309 -7.27 3.64 -20.60
CA LEU A 309 -6.58 3.71 -19.30
C LEU A 309 -7.36 2.98 -18.20
N THR A 310 -8.69 2.98 -18.25
CA THR A 310 -9.53 2.29 -17.25
C THR A 310 -9.44 0.77 -17.32
N GLN A 311 -8.93 0.23 -18.44
CA GLN A 311 -8.75 -1.21 -18.65
C GLN A 311 -7.27 -1.62 -18.54
N ASN A 312 -6.36 -0.66 -18.35
CA ASN A 312 -4.94 -0.93 -18.25
C ASN A 312 -4.61 -1.56 -16.89
N THR A 313 -4.17 -2.81 -16.90
CA THR A 313 -3.82 -3.57 -15.69
C THR A 313 -2.60 -3.06 -14.95
N ASP A 314 -1.79 -2.19 -15.54
CA ASP A 314 -0.65 -1.54 -14.88
C ASP A 314 -1.07 -0.31 -14.06
N ILE A 315 -2.31 0.17 -14.25
CA ILE A 315 -2.84 1.35 -13.57
C ILE A 315 -3.66 0.93 -12.35
N GLN A 316 -3.29 1.46 -11.17
CA GLN A 316 -4.00 1.24 -9.90
C GLN A 316 -5.20 2.18 -9.78
N CYS A 317 -5.01 3.45 -10.08
CA CYS A 317 -6.10 4.42 -10.08
C CYS A 317 -5.80 5.59 -11.04
N ILE A 318 -6.85 6.29 -11.40
CA ILE A 318 -6.79 7.50 -12.23
C ILE A 318 -7.29 8.67 -11.39
N VAL A 319 -6.52 9.75 -11.34
CA VAL A 319 -6.86 11.00 -10.64
C VAL A 319 -7.28 12.04 -11.66
N GLY A 320 -8.29 12.87 -11.37
CA GLY A 320 -8.74 13.93 -12.25
C GLY A 320 -10.23 14.21 -12.14
N HIS A 321 -10.71 15.17 -12.92
CA HIS A 321 -12.14 15.48 -13.01
C HIS A 321 -12.91 14.26 -13.55
N GLY A 322 -13.94 13.81 -12.81
CA GLY A 322 -14.71 12.61 -13.17
C GLY A 322 -14.05 11.27 -12.78
N TYR A 323 -12.89 11.32 -12.13
CA TYR A 323 -12.16 10.16 -11.57
C TYR A 323 -11.97 10.32 -10.06
N ILE A 324 -10.92 9.72 -9.50
CA ILE A 324 -10.56 9.94 -8.09
C ILE A 324 -10.21 11.44 -7.91
N PRO A 325 -10.80 12.12 -6.93
CA PRO A 325 -10.50 13.53 -6.68
C PRO A 325 -9.02 13.77 -6.37
N PHE A 326 -8.49 14.91 -6.80
CA PHE A 326 -7.12 15.33 -6.48
C PHE A 326 -6.87 15.32 -4.97
N GLY A 327 -5.70 14.83 -4.54
CA GLY A 327 -5.29 14.73 -3.15
C GLY A 327 -5.83 13.52 -2.39
N THR A 328 -6.63 12.66 -3.04
CA THR A 328 -7.25 11.51 -2.36
C THR A 328 -6.71 10.15 -2.81
N ALA A 329 -5.78 10.09 -3.75
CA ALA A 329 -5.22 8.83 -4.22
C ALA A 329 -4.60 7.98 -3.10
N GLN A 330 -4.01 8.61 -2.08
CA GLN A 330 -3.37 7.95 -0.95
C GLN A 330 -4.32 7.65 0.24
N ALA A 331 -5.62 7.86 0.06
CA ALA A 331 -6.64 7.62 1.09
C ALA A 331 -7.68 6.58 0.63
N PRO A 332 -7.28 5.32 0.35
CA PRO A 332 -8.21 4.27 -0.07
C PRO A 332 -9.19 3.93 1.05
N SER A 333 -10.41 3.55 0.69
CA SER A 333 -11.39 2.96 1.59
C SER A 333 -11.11 1.47 1.81
N LEU A 334 -11.87 0.82 2.71
CA LEU A 334 -11.80 -0.64 2.94
C LEU A 334 -12.12 -1.47 1.70
N THR A 335 -12.89 -0.93 0.76
CA THR A 335 -13.28 -1.61 -0.48
C THR A 335 -12.42 -1.24 -1.69
N ASP A 336 -11.45 -0.33 -1.54
CA ASP A 336 -10.49 0.01 -2.58
C ASP A 336 -9.29 -0.96 -2.58
N TYR A 337 -9.57 -2.20 -2.95
CA TYR A 337 -8.56 -3.25 -2.95
C TYR A 337 -7.40 -2.97 -3.91
N ALA A 338 -6.21 -3.36 -3.46
CA ALA A 338 -5.05 -3.31 -4.34
C ALA A 338 -5.28 -4.18 -5.59
N ASP A 339 -4.90 -3.68 -6.75
CA ASP A 339 -5.08 -4.29 -8.06
C ASP A 339 -6.56 -4.54 -8.44
N GLY A 340 -7.51 -3.89 -7.77
CA GLY A 340 -8.94 -4.11 -7.98
C GLY A 340 -9.40 -5.54 -7.65
N THR A 341 -8.53 -6.37 -7.04
CA THR A 341 -8.87 -7.74 -6.68
C THR A 341 -9.50 -7.77 -5.29
N ASP A 342 -10.77 -8.11 -5.23
CA ASP A 342 -11.53 -8.17 -3.98
C ASP A 342 -11.01 -9.28 -3.05
N THR A 343 -10.17 -8.85 -2.10
CA THR A 343 -9.53 -9.75 -1.12
C THR A 343 -10.57 -10.41 -0.20
N MET A 344 -11.61 -9.68 0.21
CA MET A 344 -12.63 -10.25 1.09
C MET A 344 -13.49 -11.29 0.37
N ALA A 345 -13.92 -11.01 -0.87
CA ALA A 345 -14.62 -11.99 -1.69
C ALA A 345 -13.78 -13.26 -1.87
N PHE A 346 -12.48 -13.12 -2.17
CA PHE A 346 -11.55 -14.25 -2.25
C PHE A 346 -11.51 -15.06 -0.94
N LEU A 347 -11.36 -14.41 0.20
CA LEU A 347 -11.30 -15.09 1.51
C LEU A 347 -12.59 -15.83 1.85
N GLN A 348 -13.76 -15.36 1.38
CA GLN A 348 -15.03 -16.07 1.56
C GLN A 348 -15.15 -17.34 0.70
N THR A 349 -14.28 -17.54 -0.31
CA THR A 349 -14.28 -18.76 -1.12
C THR A 349 -13.43 -19.89 -0.52
N LEU A 350 -12.69 -19.64 0.55
CA LEU A 350 -11.79 -20.61 1.19
C LEU A 350 -12.54 -21.49 2.21
#